data_d114ce5625407b7771ae60eaa9fadf78
#
_entry.id   d114ce5625407b7771ae60eaa9fadf78
#
_cell.length_a   1.000
_cell.length_b   1.000
_cell.length_c   1.000
_cell.angle_alpha   90.00
_cell.angle_beta   90.00
_cell.angle_gamma   90.00
#
_symmetry.space_group_name_H-M   'P 1'
#
loop_
_entity.id
_entity.type
_entity.pdbx_description
1 polymer ?
#
loop_
_entity_poly.entity_id
_entity_poly.type
_entity_poly.pdbx_seq_one_letter_code
_entity_poly.pdbx_strand_id
1 'polypeptide(L)'
;MQDENRERKKVKSRKYLGQKNAGIIDDKNFLIEVKNRNEKALCYIIEKYGGLVRSVIGKHLYLLKEEQEECFDDVFLNVWEHIDSFSERQNSFTNWIAGIARYKSIDYLRRYRKRLEDVALPEDIAVEDQELFHLIEQEISEETEAILQCLKPEDRTLFEKLYIEEMPMKAVCESFQTNQNVIYKRISRARKRMRERFPEKVI
;
A
#
# COMPACT_ATOMS: atom_id res chain seq x y z
N MET A 1 38.84 -28.86 2.95
CA MET A 1 37.68 -29.77 3.03
C MET A 1 37.02 -29.88 4.44
N GLN A 2 37.72 -29.60 5.55
CA GLN A 2 37.09 -29.61 6.88
C GLN A 2 36.44 -28.26 7.28
N ASP A 3 36.91 -27.13 6.73
CA ASP A 3 36.38 -25.81 7.04
C ASP A 3 35.05 -25.48 6.30
N GLU A 4 34.89 -25.91 5.05
CA GLU A 4 33.63 -25.74 4.33
C GLU A 4 32.45 -26.50 4.97
N ASN A 5 32.74 -27.62 5.62
CA ASN A 5 31.70 -28.42 6.29
C ASN A 5 31.30 -27.80 7.64
N ARG A 6 32.18 -27.00 8.27
CA ARG A 6 31.87 -26.22 9.47
C ARG A 6 31.01 -25.00 9.16
N GLU A 7 31.25 -24.29 8.07
CA GLU A 7 30.42 -23.17 7.65
C GLU A 7 29.02 -23.60 7.21
N ARG A 8 28.91 -24.67 6.40
CA ARG A 8 27.62 -25.24 6.02
C ARG A 8 26.78 -25.70 7.22
N LYS A 9 27.40 -26.23 8.28
CA LYS A 9 26.72 -26.57 9.53
C LYS A 9 26.30 -25.32 10.32
N LYS A 10 27.08 -24.24 10.34
CA LYS A 10 26.70 -22.97 10.99
C LYS A 10 25.55 -22.25 10.27
N VAL A 11 25.53 -22.30 8.94
CA VAL A 11 24.44 -21.70 8.14
C VAL A 11 23.15 -22.51 8.29
N LYS A 12 23.25 -23.87 8.31
CA LYS A 12 22.09 -24.72 8.61
C LYS A 12 21.57 -24.54 10.04
N SER A 13 22.45 -24.40 11.04
CA SER A 13 22.04 -24.17 12.44
C SER A 13 21.34 -22.84 12.63
N ARG A 14 21.73 -21.76 11.92
CA ARG A 14 21.01 -20.48 11.96
C ARG A 14 19.63 -20.53 11.30
N LYS A 15 19.42 -21.42 10.30
CA LYS A 15 18.13 -21.59 9.62
C LYS A 15 17.13 -22.42 10.45
N TYR A 16 17.59 -23.21 11.41
CA TYR A 16 16.73 -24.03 12.29
C TYR A 16 16.55 -23.47 13.72
N LEU A 17 17.27 -22.42 14.10
CA LEU A 17 17.08 -21.78 15.41
C LEU A 17 15.87 -20.82 15.47
N GLY A 18 15.23 -20.52 14.34
CA GLY A 18 13.99 -19.72 14.28
C GLY A 18 12.69 -20.50 14.53
N GLN A 19 12.73 -21.82 14.68
CA GLN A 19 11.50 -22.65 14.82
C GLN A 19 11.20 -23.14 16.24
N LYS A 20 11.96 -22.74 17.25
CA LYS A 20 11.70 -23.15 18.65
C LYS A 20 11.37 -21.94 19.51
N ASN A 21 10.23 -21.37 19.31
CA ASN A 21 9.31 -20.73 20.25
C ASN A 21 8.20 -20.09 19.42
N ALA A 22 7.19 -20.87 19.04
CA ALA A 22 5.91 -20.36 18.57
C ALA A 22 5.23 -19.72 19.80
N GLY A 23 5.80 -18.63 20.30
CA GLY A 23 5.22 -17.77 21.31
C GLY A 23 3.89 -17.23 20.79
N ILE A 24 3.03 -16.83 21.70
CA ILE A 24 1.78 -16.13 21.39
C ILE A 24 2.15 -14.88 20.56
N ILE A 25 1.52 -14.72 19.40
CA ILE A 25 1.68 -13.51 18.60
C ILE A 25 0.86 -12.41 19.26
N ASP A 26 1.47 -11.28 19.51
CA ASP A 26 0.85 -10.11 20.15
C ASP A 26 1.32 -8.79 19.50
N ASP A 27 0.84 -7.67 20.04
CA ASP A 27 1.16 -6.32 19.56
C ASP A 27 2.64 -5.96 19.61
N LYS A 28 3.43 -6.65 20.42
CA LYS A 28 4.86 -6.34 20.63
C LYS A 28 5.75 -7.10 19.67
N ASN A 29 5.29 -8.25 19.16
CA ASN A 29 6.14 -9.15 18.39
C ASN A 29 5.65 -9.41 16.96
N PHE A 30 4.39 -9.10 16.60
CA PHE A 30 3.83 -9.45 15.30
C PHE A 30 4.65 -8.93 14.11
N LEU A 31 5.22 -7.72 14.21
CA LEU A 31 6.05 -7.14 13.15
C LEU A 31 7.35 -7.92 12.94
N ILE A 32 7.98 -8.36 14.01
CA ILE A 32 9.20 -9.18 13.96
C ILE A 32 8.86 -10.54 13.36
N GLU A 33 7.77 -11.14 13.82
CA GLU A 33 7.35 -12.47 13.41
C GLU A 33 6.90 -12.52 11.94
N VAL A 34 6.19 -11.49 11.45
CA VAL A 34 5.80 -11.45 10.02
C VAL A 34 7.01 -11.20 9.12
N LYS A 35 8.00 -10.41 9.55
CA LYS A 35 9.28 -10.26 8.82
C LYS A 35 10.06 -11.58 8.77
N ASN A 36 9.96 -12.40 9.81
CA ASN A 36 10.51 -13.75 9.84
C ASN A 36 9.67 -14.77 9.05
N ARG A 37 8.64 -14.31 8.31
CA ARG A 37 7.75 -15.17 7.51
C ARG A 37 6.98 -16.19 8.35
N ASN A 38 6.59 -15.80 9.57
CA ASN A 38 5.73 -16.61 10.42
C ASN A 38 4.26 -16.41 10.00
N GLU A 39 3.63 -17.42 9.42
CA GLU A 39 2.24 -17.38 8.95
C GLU A 39 1.24 -17.05 10.06
N LYS A 40 1.51 -17.44 11.32
CA LYS A 40 0.65 -17.08 12.46
C LYS A 40 0.62 -15.57 12.69
N ALA A 41 1.70 -14.87 12.38
CA ALA A 41 1.74 -13.42 12.48
C ALA A 41 0.89 -12.76 11.38
N LEU A 42 0.83 -13.35 10.19
CA LEU A 42 -0.10 -12.90 9.15
C LEU A 42 -1.56 -13.11 9.59
N CYS A 43 -1.90 -14.29 10.14
CA CYS A 43 -3.24 -14.54 10.69
C CYS A 43 -3.61 -13.49 11.77
N TYR A 44 -2.68 -13.18 12.67
CA TYR A 44 -2.88 -12.14 13.68
C TYR A 44 -3.15 -10.75 13.05
N ILE A 45 -2.41 -10.38 12.00
CA ILE A 45 -2.61 -9.12 11.28
C ILE A 45 -3.99 -9.10 10.62
N ILE A 46 -4.42 -10.20 9.98
CA ILE A 46 -5.74 -10.32 9.35
C ILE A 46 -6.83 -10.16 10.41
N GLU A 47 -6.72 -10.86 11.53
CA GLU A 47 -7.70 -10.78 12.62
C GLU A 47 -7.81 -9.36 13.19
N LYS A 48 -6.68 -8.72 13.43
CA LYS A 48 -6.63 -7.40 14.07
C LYS A 48 -7.02 -6.25 13.15
N TYR A 49 -6.55 -6.28 11.91
CA TYR A 49 -6.70 -5.16 10.96
C TYR A 49 -7.72 -5.43 9.85
N GLY A 50 -8.25 -6.65 9.76
CA GLY A 50 -9.20 -7.02 8.71
C GLY A 50 -10.46 -6.15 8.69
N GLY A 51 -10.98 -5.75 9.85
CA GLY A 51 -12.11 -4.83 9.93
C GLY A 51 -11.82 -3.45 9.33
N LEU A 52 -10.63 -2.90 9.60
CA LEU A 52 -10.17 -1.65 9.01
C LEU A 52 -10.03 -1.78 7.49
N VAL A 53 -9.37 -2.84 7.02
CA VAL A 53 -9.15 -3.10 5.59
C VAL A 53 -10.49 -3.22 4.86
N ARG A 54 -11.45 -4.00 5.39
CA ARG A 54 -12.80 -4.12 4.82
C ARG A 54 -13.54 -2.79 4.78
N SER A 55 -13.41 -1.95 5.81
CA SER A 55 -14.02 -0.62 5.85
C SER A 55 -13.48 0.27 4.74
N VAL A 56 -12.14 0.28 4.52
CA VAL A 56 -11.51 1.06 3.46
C VAL A 56 -11.93 0.55 2.09
N ILE A 57 -11.87 -0.78 1.86
CA ILE A 57 -12.28 -1.41 0.60
C ILE A 57 -13.76 -1.11 0.31
N GLY A 58 -14.65 -1.32 1.29
CA GLY A 58 -16.08 -1.11 1.14
C GLY A 58 -16.45 0.33 0.80
N LYS A 59 -15.68 1.31 1.29
CA LYS A 59 -15.86 2.72 0.93
C LYS A 59 -15.57 2.97 -0.55
N HIS A 60 -14.50 2.38 -1.08
CA HIS A 60 -14.07 2.61 -2.47
C HIS A 60 -14.72 1.66 -3.48
N LEU A 61 -14.99 0.41 -3.08
CA LEU A 61 -15.57 -0.63 -3.94
C LEU A 61 -17.02 -0.94 -3.59
N TYR A 62 -17.82 0.05 -3.14
CA TYR A 62 -19.19 -0.19 -2.69
C TYR A 62 -20.11 -0.73 -3.80
N LEU A 63 -19.82 -0.42 -5.06
CA LEU A 63 -20.52 -0.94 -6.24
C LEU A 63 -19.97 -2.29 -6.73
N LEU A 64 -18.72 -2.60 -6.46
CA LEU A 64 -18.00 -3.79 -6.90
C LEU A 64 -17.90 -4.80 -5.75
N LYS A 65 -19.04 -5.21 -5.21
CA LYS A 65 -19.09 -6.10 -4.03
C LYS A 65 -18.39 -7.44 -4.25
N GLU A 66 -18.45 -7.96 -5.48
CA GLU A 66 -17.80 -9.21 -5.86
C GLU A 66 -16.27 -9.12 -5.84
N GLU A 67 -15.72 -7.95 -6.14
CA GLU A 67 -14.29 -7.70 -6.17
C GLU A 67 -13.70 -7.39 -4.78
N GLN A 68 -14.54 -7.16 -3.75
CA GLN A 68 -14.07 -6.74 -2.42
C GLN A 68 -13.25 -7.82 -1.72
N GLU A 69 -13.64 -9.09 -1.84
CA GLU A 69 -12.93 -10.20 -1.19
C GLU A 69 -11.56 -10.44 -1.86
N GLU A 70 -11.50 -10.41 -3.20
CA GLU A 70 -10.24 -10.55 -3.93
C GLU A 70 -9.29 -9.37 -3.60
N CYS A 71 -9.84 -8.15 -3.55
CA CYS A 71 -9.08 -6.97 -3.12
C CYS A 71 -8.57 -7.11 -1.69
N PHE A 72 -9.38 -7.68 -0.78
CA PHE A 72 -8.99 -7.94 0.60
C PHE A 72 -7.79 -8.90 0.67
N ASP A 73 -7.84 -10.01 -0.03
CA ASP A 73 -6.76 -10.98 -0.09
C ASP A 73 -5.48 -10.37 -0.68
N ASP A 74 -5.62 -9.58 -1.74
CA ASP A 74 -4.53 -8.84 -2.39
C ASP A 74 -3.84 -7.83 -1.44
N VAL A 75 -4.59 -7.19 -0.54
CA VAL A 75 -4.03 -6.30 0.48
C VAL A 75 -3.12 -7.07 1.42
N PHE A 76 -3.57 -8.21 1.95
CA PHE A 76 -2.77 -9.00 2.89
C PHE A 76 -1.60 -9.73 2.21
N LEU A 77 -1.76 -10.14 0.96
CA LEU A 77 -0.65 -10.64 0.16
C LEU A 77 0.43 -9.54 -0.01
N ASN A 78 0.02 -8.32 -0.33
CA ASN A 78 0.93 -7.19 -0.45
C ASN A 78 1.63 -6.87 0.87
N VAL A 79 0.91 -6.92 2.00
CA VAL A 79 1.50 -6.80 3.34
C VAL A 79 2.57 -7.87 3.56
N TRP A 80 2.26 -9.12 3.24
CA TRP A 80 3.18 -10.24 3.40
C TRP A 80 4.45 -10.09 2.56
N GLU A 81 4.30 -9.71 1.30
CA GLU A 81 5.43 -9.55 0.37
C GLU A 81 6.32 -8.37 0.72
N HIS A 82 5.73 -7.25 1.14
CA HIS A 82 6.41 -5.97 1.28
C HIS A 82 6.62 -5.51 2.73
N ILE A 83 6.40 -6.38 3.72
CA ILE A 83 6.55 -6.04 5.15
C ILE A 83 7.94 -5.48 5.49
N ASP A 84 8.96 -5.90 4.75
CA ASP A 84 10.34 -5.44 4.95
C ASP A 84 10.52 -3.94 4.61
N SER A 85 9.64 -3.39 3.79
CA SER A 85 9.60 -1.96 3.45
C SER A 85 8.94 -1.10 4.54
N PHE A 86 8.19 -1.72 5.45
CA PHE A 86 7.55 -1.01 6.54
C PHE A 86 8.53 -0.55 7.60
N SER A 87 8.41 0.72 8.02
CA SER A 87 9.21 1.32 9.08
C SER A 87 8.34 2.06 10.10
N GLU A 88 8.34 1.59 11.35
CA GLU A 88 7.63 2.22 12.46
C GLU A 88 8.07 3.67 12.73
N ARG A 89 9.30 4.03 12.33
CA ARG A 89 9.82 5.40 12.48
C ARG A 89 9.14 6.39 11.53
N GLN A 90 8.55 5.89 10.45
CA GLN A 90 7.95 6.71 9.39
C GLN A 90 6.44 6.76 9.49
N ASN A 91 5.80 5.68 9.93
CA ASN A 91 4.34 5.57 9.96
C ASN A 91 3.88 4.52 10.98
N SER A 92 2.61 4.61 11.43
CA SER A 92 1.99 3.51 12.17
C SER A 92 1.64 2.37 11.22
N PHE A 93 1.62 1.14 11.73
CA PHE A 93 1.22 -0.02 10.92
C PHE A 93 -0.24 0.11 10.45
N THR A 94 -1.11 0.65 11.28
CA THR A 94 -2.52 0.94 10.94
C THR A 94 -2.63 1.82 9.70
N ASN A 95 -1.88 2.92 9.66
CA ASN A 95 -1.89 3.83 8.53
C ASN A 95 -1.26 3.22 7.29
N TRP A 96 -0.22 2.41 7.45
CA TRP A 96 0.46 1.77 6.33
C TRP A 96 -0.45 0.73 5.64
N ILE A 97 -1.12 -0.14 6.42
CA ILE A 97 -2.04 -1.14 5.85
C ILE A 97 -3.29 -0.51 5.24
N ALA A 98 -3.82 0.57 5.85
CA ALA A 98 -4.94 1.31 5.27
C ALA A 98 -4.56 1.99 3.94
N GLY A 99 -3.33 2.50 3.84
CA GLY A 99 -2.78 3.03 2.58
C GLY A 99 -2.71 1.95 1.49
N ILE A 100 -2.26 0.74 1.83
CA ILE A 100 -2.27 -0.41 0.88
C ILE A 100 -3.70 -0.73 0.45
N ALA A 101 -4.65 -0.80 1.40
CA ALA A 101 -6.04 -1.10 1.10
C ALA A 101 -6.67 -0.07 0.16
N ARG A 102 -6.42 1.24 0.40
CA ARG A 102 -6.88 2.32 -0.48
C ARG A 102 -6.27 2.20 -1.88
N TYR A 103 -4.96 2.03 -1.98
CA TYR A 103 -4.27 1.91 -3.26
C TYR A 103 -4.81 0.73 -4.08
N LYS A 104 -4.93 -0.45 -3.45
CA LYS A 104 -5.49 -1.63 -4.09
C LYS A 104 -6.93 -1.41 -4.56
N SER A 105 -7.78 -0.79 -3.74
CA SER A 105 -9.16 -0.50 -4.12
C SER A 105 -9.25 0.41 -5.36
N ILE A 106 -8.41 1.45 -5.44
CA ILE A 106 -8.34 2.33 -6.60
C ILE A 106 -7.84 1.57 -7.84
N ASP A 107 -6.86 0.67 -7.68
CA ASP A 107 -6.37 -0.16 -8.77
C ASP A 107 -7.44 -1.12 -9.31
N TYR A 108 -8.28 -1.69 -8.41
CA TYR A 108 -9.44 -2.49 -8.80
C TYR A 108 -10.48 -1.67 -9.57
N LEU A 109 -10.80 -0.45 -9.14
CA LEU A 109 -11.69 0.45 -9.88
C LEU A 109 -11.17 0.74 -11.29
N ARG A 110 -9.89 1.06 -11.43
CA ARG A 110 -9.25 1.32 -12.74
C ARG A 110 -9.31 0.11 -13.65
N ARG A 111 -9.05 -1.09 -13.14
CA ARG A 111 -9.12 -2.34 -13.91
C ARG A 111 -10.55 -2.67 -14.35
N TYR A 112 -11.53 -2.43 -13.49
CA TYR A 112 -12.93 -2.64 -13.81
C TYR A 112 -13.39 -1.68 -14.92
N ARG A 113 -13.07 -0.40 -14.81
CA ARG A 113 -13.36 0.58 -15.86
C ARG A 113 -12.78 0.16 -17.21
N LYS A 114 -11.52 -0.23 -17.26
CA LYS A 114 -10.88 -0.70 -18.48
C LYS A 114 -11.62 -1.91 -19.07
N ARG A 115 -12.05 -2.85 -18.24
CA ARG A 115 -12.86 -4.00 -18.70
C ARG A 115 -14.20 -3.57 -19.30
N LEU A 116 -14.85 -2.55 -18.74
CA LEU A 116 -16.09 -1.99 -19.28
C LEU A 116 -15.87 -1.31 -20.63
N GLU A 117 -14.77 -0.57 -20.80
CA GLU A 117 -14.38 0.07 -22.06
C GLU A 117 -14.06 -0.97 -23.17
N ASP A 118 -13.44 -2.09 -22.80
CA ASP A 118 -13.06 -3.18 -23.72
C ASP A 118 -14.24 -4.09 -24.12
N VAL A 119 -15.32 -4.11 -23.34
CA VAL A 119 -16.54 -4.88 -23.63
C VAL A 119 -17.60 -3.90 -24.17
N ALA A 120 -18.02 -4.10 -25.42
CA ALA A 120 -19.17 -3.39 -25.99
C ALA A 120 -20.44 -3.82 -25.23
N LEU A 121 -20.73 -3.16 -24.10
CA LEU A 121 -21.93 -3.40 -23.31
C LEU A 121 -23.18 -2.85 -24.02
N PRO A 122 -24.37 -3.47 -23.84
CA PRO A 122 -25.62 -2.88 -24.24
C PRO A 122 -25.76 -1.47 -23.67
N GLU A 123 -26.16 -0.50 -24.50
CA GLU A 123 -26.17 0.95 -24.18
C GLU A 123 -26.92 1.29 -22.89
N ASP A 124 -27.93 0.51 -22.49
CA ASP A 124 -28.76 0.80 -21.32
C ASP A 124 -28.11 0.51 -19.95
N ILE A 125 -27.10 -0.38 -19.89
CA ILE A 125 -26.38 -0.70 -18.62
C ILE A 125 -25.11 0.16 -18.48
N ALA A 126 -24.54 0.59 -19.59
CA ALA A 126 -23.27 1.32 -19.60
C ALA A 126 -23.38 2.76 -19.10
N VAL A 127 -24.55 3.40 -19.22
CA VAL A 127 -24.70 4.84 -18.93
C VAL A 127 -24.73 5.11 -17.42
N GLU A 128 -25.51 4.34 -16.67
CA GLU A 128 -25.67 4.54 -15.22
C GLU A 128 -24.36 4.21 -14.45
N ASP A 129 -23.65 3.16 -14.85
CA ASP A 129 -22.36 2.78 -14.28
C ASP A 129 -21.25 3.80 -14.66
N GLN A 130 -21.24 4.32 -15.90
CA GLN A 130 -20.25 5.31 -16.33
C GLN A 130 -20.38 6.64 -15.61
N GLU A 131 -21.59 7.17 -15.42
CA GLU A 131 -21.82 8.40 -14.67
C GLU A 131 -21.35 8.25 -13.21
N LEU A 132 -21.65 7.12 -12.60
CA LEU A 132 -21.30 6.84 -11.22
C LEU A 132 -19.78 6.65 -11.06
N PHE A 133 -19.11 5.96 -12.00
CA PHE A 133 -17.65 5.88 -12.01
C PHE A 133 -17.00 7.24 -12.20
N HIS A 134 -17.54 8.08 -13.05
CA HIS A 134 -17.06 9.43 -13.27
C HIS A 134 -17.18 10.29 -11.99
N LEU A 135 -18.29 10.18 -11.26
CA LEU A 135 -18.47 10.85 -9.97
C LEU A 135 -17.47 10.38 -8.92
N ILE A 136 -17.20 9.07 -8.84
CA ILE A 136 -16.20 8.52 -7.92
C ILE A 136 -14.78 8.99 -8.28
N GLU A 137 -14.43 8.96 -9.56
CA GLU A 137 -13.14 9.46 -10.03
C GLU A 137 -12.99 10.96 -9.75
N GLN A 138 -14.04 11.72 -9.95
CA GLN A 138 -14.06 13.15 -9.64
C GLN A 138 -13.87 13.38 -8.14
N GLU A 139 -14.58 12.67 -7.28
CA GLU A 139 -14.43 12.78 -5.82
C GLU A 139 -13.00 12.42 -5.37
N ILE A 140 -12.44 11.32 -5.88
CA ILE A 140 -11.05 10.91 -5.58
C ILE A 140 -10.05 11.93 -6.12
N SER A 141 -10.31 12.48 -7.32
CA SER A 141 -9.45 13.49 -7.94
C SER A 141 -9.47 14.80 -7.16
N GLU A 142 -10.66 15.27 -6.74
CA GLU A 142 -10.82 16.47 -5.94
C GLU A 142 -10.19 16.36 -4.56
N GLU A 143 -10.34 15.20 -3.88
CA GLU A 143 -9.66 14.93 -2.62
C GLU A 143 -8.14 14.91 -2.76
N THR A 144 -7.64 14.28 -3.81
CA THR A 144 -6.20 14.22 -4.10
C THR A 144 -5.65 15.60 -4.42
N GLU A 145 -6.36 16.36 -5.26
CA GLU A 145 -6.01 17.73 -5.61
C GLU A 145 -5.97 18.65 -4.38
N ALA A 146 -6.98 18.58 -3.52
CA ALA A 146 -7.02 19.35 -2.28
C ALA A 146 -5.83 19.05 -1.34
N ILE A 147 -5.43 17.77 -1.28
CA ILE A 147 -4.24 17.36 -0.51
C ILE A 147 -2.96 17.88 -1.16
N LEU A 148 -2.83 17.78 -2.47
CA LEU A 148 -1.66 18.24 -3.21
C LEU A 148 -1.51 19.75 -3.19
N GLN A 149 -2.61 20.53 -3.14
CA GLN A 149 -2.60 21.98 -3.04
C GLN A 149 -1.95 22.52 -1.76
N CYS A 150 -1.88 21.72 -0.69
CA CYS A 150 -1.16 22.12 0.53
C CYS A 150 0.36 22.07 0.39
N LEU A 151 0.87 21.47 -0.68
CA LEU A 151 2.29 21.37 -0.97
C LEU A 151 2.82 22.57 -1.73
N LYS A 152 4.14 22.78 -1.65
CA LYS A 152 4.83 23.69 -2.56
C LYS A 152 4.76 23.14 -3.99
N PRO A 153 4.73 24.00 -5.04
CA PRO A 153 4.62 23.54 -6.42
C PRO A 153 5.62 22.43 -6.80
N GLU A 154 6.87 22.57 -6.39
CA GLU A 154 7.91 21.58 -6.67
C GLU A 154 7.68 20.23 -5.95
N ASP A 155 7.12 20.26 -4.74
CA ASP A 155 6.81 19.04 -3.98
C ASP A 155 5.56 18.38 -4.56
N ARG A 156 4.59 19.18 -5.05
CA ARG A 156 3.41 18.71 -5.77
C ARG A 156 3.81 17.97 -7.04
N THR A 157 4.61 18.59 -7.91
CA THR A 157 5.14 17.94 -9.13
C THR A 157 5.92 16.65 -8.81
N LEU A 158 6.63 16.63 -7.70
CA LEU A 158 7.30 15.41 -7.24
C LEU A 158 6.32 14.28 -6.92
N PHE A 159 5.22 14.60 -6.24
CA PHE A 159 4.18 13.62 -5.90
C PHE A 159 3.43 13.16 -7.16
N GLU A 160 3.08 14.07 -8.06
CA GLU A 160 2.45 13.76 -9.34
C GLU A 160 3.29 12.75 -10.13
N LYS A 161 4.59 13.02 -10.30
CA LYS A 161 5.51 12.11 -11.01
C LYS A 161 5.67 10.74 -10.35
N LEU A 162 5.74 10.69 -9.02
CA LEU A 162 5.96 9.42 -8.31
C LEU A 162 4.70 8.57 -8.14
N TYR A 163 3.53 9.20 -7.92
CA TYR A 163 2.33 8.50 -7.45
C TYR A 163 1.15 8.55 -8.44
N ILE A 164 1.16 9.47 -9.39
CA ILE A 164 0.15 9.58 -10.44
C ILE A 164 0.71 9.07 -11.77
N GLU A 165 1.91 9.54 -12.16
CA GLU A 165 2.59 9.10 -13.37
C GLU A 165 3.40 7.81 -13.18
N GLU A 166 3.52 7.32 -11.94
CA GLU A 166 4.25 6.10 -11.54
C GLU A 166 5.70 6.04 -12.08
N MET A 167 6.33 7.19 -12.22
CA MET A 167 7.69 7.27 -12.74
C MET A 167 8.68 6.55 -11.82
N PRO A 168 9.60 5.75 -12.36
CA PRO A 168 10.64 5.11 -11.56
C PRO A 168 11.53 6.15 -10.89
N MET A 169 11.93 5.89 -9.64
CA MET A 169 12.72 6.81 -8.81
C MET A 169 13.96 7.38 -9.54
N LYS A 170 14.61 6.59 -10.37
CA LYS A 170 15.76 7.02 -11.16
C LYS A 170 15.39 8.15 -12.12
N ALA A 171 14.30 8.01 -12.87
CA ALA A 171 13.80 9.02 -13.81
C ALA A 171 13.36 10.29 -13.07
N VAL A 172 12.76 10.14 -11.87
CA VAL A 172 12.42 11.29 -11.01
C VAL A 172 13.69 12.02 -10.56
N CYS A 173 14.71 11.31 -10.10
CA CYS A 173 15.99 11.90 -9.73
C CYS A 173 16.64 12.69 -10.88
N GLU A 174 16.58 12.16 -12.09
CA GLU A 174 17.08 12.82 -13.31
C GLU A 174 16.25 14.08 -13.62
N SER A 175 14.92 14.01 -13.56
CA SER A 175 14.04 15.15 -13.84
C SER A 175 14.21 16.30 -12.85
N PHE A 176 14.55 16.00 -11.59
CA PHE A 176 14.81 17.00 -10.56
C PHE A 176 16.31 17.32 -10.39
N GLN A 177 17.18 16.75 -11.20
CA GLN A 177 18.64 16.92 -11.15
C GLN A 177 19.21 16.72 -9.74
N THR A 178 18.73 15.70 -9.04
CA THR A 178 19.08 15.44 -7.65
C THR A 178 19.22 13.96 -7.34
N ASN A 179 19.70 13.63 -6.14
CA ASN A 179 19.85 12.24 -5.73
C ASN A 179 18.65 11.73 -4.94
N GLN A 180 18.50 10.42 -4.86
CA GLN A 180 17.43 9.72 -4.20
C GLN A 180 17.24 10.10 -2.73
N ASN A 181 18.33 10.36 -2.00
CA ASN A 181 18.25 10.76 -0.60
C ASN A 181 17.56 12.13 -0.41
N VAL A 182 17.80 13.07 -1.32
CA VAL A 182 17.15 14.38 -1.30
C VAL A 182 15.67 14.20 -1.63
N ILE A 183 15.31 13.39 -2.61
CA ILE A 183 13.92 13.05 -2.95
C ILE A 183 13.21 12.47 -1.71
N TYR A 184 13.78 11.47 -1.04
CA TYR A 184 13.16 10.90 0.16
C TYR A 184 12.96 11.92 1.29
N LYS A 185 13.93 12.82 1.52
CA LYS A 185 13.78 13.89 2.51
C LYS A 185 12.65 14.85 2.13
N ARG A 186 12.49 15.18 0.85
CA ARG A 186 11.39 16.03 0.36
C ARG A 186 10.04 15.35 0.56
N ILE A 187 9.91 14.08 0.15
CA ILE A 187 8.70 13.27 0.35
C ILE A 187 8.32 13.23 1.83
N SER A 188 9.28 12.95 2.72
CA SER A 188 9.04 12.89 4.16
C SER A 188 8.49 14.21 4.72
N ARG A 189 9.06 15.36 4.32
CA ARG A 189 8.59 16.69 4.75
C ARG A 189 7.21 17.02 4.18
N ALA A 190 6.97 16.67 2.92
CA ALA A 190 5.70 16.87 2.26
C ALA A 190 4.59 16.06 2.93
N ARG A 191 4.82 14.75 3.18
CA ARG A 191 3.89 13.89 3.93
C ARG A 191 3.60 14.43 5.34
N LYS A 192 4.59 15.01 6.02
CA LYS A 192 4.37 15.65 7.32
C LYS A 192 3.38 16.80 7.21
N ARG A 193 3.55 17.71 6.22
CA ARG A 193 2.61 18.82 5.99
C ARG A 193 1.21 18.35 5.65
N MET A 194 1.08 17.33 4.78
CA MET A 194 -0.21 16.75 4.44
C MET A 194 -0.93 16.25 5.70
N ARG A 195 -0.24 15.48 6.55
CA ARG A 195 -0.81 14.96 7.81
C ARG A 195 -1.23 16.06 8.79
N GLU A 196 -0.43 17.11 8.91
CA GLU A 196 -0.77 18.26 9.78
C GLU A 196 -2.03 18.99 9.32
N ARG A 197 -2.26 19.05 8.01
CA ARG A 197 -3.40 19.78 7.44
C ARG A 197 -4.64 18.89 7.22
N PHE A 198 -4.45 17.62 6.98
CA PHE A 198 -5.51 16.64 6.70
C PHE A 198 -5.30 15.37 7.53
N PRO A 199 -5.44 15.43 8.86
CA PRO A 199 -5.14 14.32 9.75
C PRO A 199 -6.03 13.08 9.51
N GLU A 200 -7.25 13.29 8.99
CA GLU A 200 -8.21 12.23 8.68
C GLU A 200 -8.07 11.65 7.27
N LYS A 201 -7.39 12.37 6.36
CA LYS A 201 -7.31 12.00 4.93
C LYS A 201 -5.95 11.45 4.50
N VAL A 202 -4.89 11.79 5.23
CA VAL A 202 -3.52 11.35 4.90
C VAL A 202 -3.11 10.21 5.82
N ILE A 203 -3.22 9.04 5.29
CA ILE A 203 -2.83 7.78 5.92
C ILE A 203 -1.39 7.44 5.56
#